data_09f44a3437c06edcec95679cd9e3e96b
#
_entry.id   09f44a3437c06edcec95679cd9e3e96b
#
_cell.length_a   1.000
_cell.length_b   1.000
_cell.length_c   1.000
_cell.angle_alpha   90.00
_cell.angle_beta   90.00
_cell.angle_gamma   90.00
#
_symmetry.space_group_name_H-M   'P 1'
#
loop_
_entity.id
_entity.type
_entity.pdbx_description
1 polymer ?
#
loop_
_entity_poly.entity_id
_entity_poly.type
_entity_poly.pdbx_seq_one_letter_code
_entity_poly.pdbx_strand_id
1 'polypeptide(L)'
;MRLQSRHHPNTPLLHHSIFLAMHRFYLPPGSTRGDSLRLDGRETHHALRVLRLKRGELVAVLDGAGNEFLCAVENSSRDAVTLSVSLKNFTPPPPCSITLLQAVPKGKIIESIIQKAVELGARRIVPLLTERVVTHLDDEDAGNKRDKWQQVAVEAIKQCGAAWLPKIETPVTPAQFLARKESFDLLLVGSLQKERRHPRECFREFQAKHGRLPQSVGVWIGPEGDFTLEELDAIQAAGALPISLGRLVLRVETAAIYCLSILDYELQSS
;
A
#
# COMPACT_ATOMS: atom_id res chain seq x y z
N MET A 1 -27.34 20.78 45.42
CA MET A 1 -27.51 20.94 43.96
C MET A 1 -26.20 20.54 43.29
N ARG A 2 -26.08 19.29 42.81
CA ARG A 2 -24.86 18.73 42.21
C ARG A 2 -24.91 18.97 40.70
N LEU A 3 -23.96 19.74 40.17
CA LEU A 3 -23.75 19.88 38.75
C LEU A 3 -23.11 18.62 38.19
N GLN A 4 -23.86 17.87 37.37
CA GLN A 4 -23.36 16.77 36.57
C GLN A 4 -22.54 17.31 35.39
N SER A 5 -21.27 16.97 35.34
CA SER A 5 -20.42 17.21 34.18
C SER A 5 -20.89 16.35 32.99
N ARG A 6 -21.42 16.99 31.96
CA ARG A 6 -21.72 16.33 30.68
C ARG A 6 -20.43 15.99 29.98
N HIS A 7 -20.10 14.74 29.87
CA HIS A 7 -19.11 14.24 28.92
C HIS A 7 -19.62 14.51 27.49
N HIS A 8 -18.93 15.37 26.75
CA HIS A 8 -19.10 15.48 25.32
C HIS A 8 -18.35 14.31 24.65
N PRO A 9 -18.98 13.55 23.73
CA PRO A 9 -18.28 12.55 22.95
C PRO A 9 -17.29 13.25 22.02
N ASN A 10 -16.02 12.86 22.11
CA ASN A 10 -14.95 13.30 21.22
C ASN A 10 -15.32 13.06 19.75
N THR A 11 -15.39 14.12 18.98
CA THR A 11 -15.70 14.10 17.55
C THR A 11 -14.49 13.58 16.78
N PRO A 12 -14.58 12.50 16.00
CA PRO A 12 -13.44 11.91 15.28
C PRO A 12 -12.76 12.85 14.28
N LEU A 13 -13.47 13.88 13.80
CA LEU A 13 -12.99 14.86 12.80
C LEU A 13 -11.89 15.80 13.30
N LEU A 14 -11.84 16.14 14.58
CA LEU A 14 -10.81 17.04 15.15
C LEU A 14 -9.45 16.32 15.29
N HIS A 15 -9.43 15.01 15.54
CA HIS A 15 -8.20 14.23 15.64
C HIS A 15 -7.50 14.08 14.28
N HIS A 16 -8.25 13.90 13.20
CA HIS A 16 -7.68 13.71 11.86
C HIS A 16 -6.92 14.96 11.35
N SER A 17 -7.42 16.16 11.66
CA SER A 17 -6.79 17.40 11.19
C SER A 17 -5.45 17.72 11.87
N ILE A 18 -5.22 17.26 13.10
CA ILE A 18 -3.96 17.49 13.82
C ILE A 18 -2.79 16.74 13.16
N PHE A 19 -3.03 15.50 12.68
CA PHE A 19 -2.01 14.66 12.04
C PHE A 19 -1.64 15.09 10.61
N LEU A 20 -2.50 15.86 9.92
CA LEU A 20 -2.29 16.24 8.52
C LEU A 20 -1.11 17.18 8.28
N ALA A 21 -0.73 17.98 9.26
CA ALA A 21 0.33 19.01 9.13
C ALA A 21 1.66 18.61 9.81
N MET A 22 1.74 17.43 10.44
CA MET A 22 2.91 17.03 11.21
C MET A 22 3.88 16.19 10.39
N HIS A 23 5.16 16.26 10.75
CA HIS A 23 6.17 15.35 10.23
C HIS A 23 5.91 13.92 10.72
N ARG A 24 5.96 12.96 9.80
CA ARG A 24 5.74 11.56 10.11
C ARG A 24 7.02 10.76 9.99
N PHE A 25 7.19 9.84 10.93
CA PHE A 25 8.29 8.87 11.00
C PHE A 25 7.74 7.46 10.95
N TYR A 26 8.58 6.53 10.59
CA TYR A 26 8.23 5.11 10.60
C TYR A 26 9.13 4.36 11.58
N LEU A 27 8.51 3.56 12.44
CA LEU A 27 9.20 2.60 13.29
C LEU A 27 8.47 1.25 13.17
N PRO A 28 9.19 0.14 12.95
CA PRO A 28 8.53 -1.17 12.86
C PRO A 28 7.84 -1.53 14.18
N PRO A 29 6.77 -2.37 14.17
CA PRO A 29 5.94 -2.67 15.35
C PRO A 29 6.72 -3.16 16.57
N GLY A 30 7.86 -3.82 16.37
CA GLY A 30 8.75 -4.25 17.46
C GLY A 30 9.40 -3.12 18.23
N SER A 31 9.54 -1.94 17.60
CA SER A 31 10.20 -0.75 18.17
C SER A 31 9.20 0.28 18.74
N THR A 32 7.90 0.00 18.70
CA THR A 32 6.85 0.94 19.15
C THR A 32 6.17 0.46 20.44
N ARG A 33 6.96 -0.04 21.40
CA ARG A 33 6.45 -0.51 22.68
C ARG A 33 6.70 0.51 23.79
N GLY A 34 5.67 0.77 24.62
CA GLY A 34 5.73 1.70 25.75
C GLY A 34 5.46 3.15 25.37
N ASP A 35 5.73 4.05 26.34
CA ASP A 35 5.41 5.49 26.25
C ASP A 35 6.59 6.33 25.76
N SER A 36 7.73 5.72 25.44
CA SER A 36 8.92 6.35 24.91
C SER A 36 9.37 5.60 23.66
N LEU A 37 9.48 6.31 22.54
CA LEU A 37 9.95 5.78 21.28
C LEU A 37 11.31 6.36 20.95
N ARG A 38 12.12 5.59 20.23
CA ARG A 38 13.45 6.02 19.81
C ARG A 38 13.54 5.96 18.29
N LEU A 39 13.84 7.10 17.69
CA LEU A 39 14.28 7.16 16.30
C LEU A 39 15.78 6.90 16.27
N ASP A 40 16.21 6.07 15.31
CA ASP A 40 17.62 5.77 15.05
C ASP A 40 17.90 5.78 13.54
N GLY A 41 19.15 5.62 13.16
CA GLY A 41 19.59 5.52 11.78
C GLY A 41 19.03 6.60 10.85
N ARG A 42 18.29 6.16 9.81
CA ARG A 42 17.74 7.05 8.78
C ARG A 42 16.72 8.04 9.36
N GLU A 43 15.86 7.60 10.27
CA GLU A 43 14.82 8.45 10.85
C GLU A 43 15.45 9.54 11.73
N THR A 44 16.49 9.23 12.49
CA THR A 44 17.27 10.25 13.25
C THR A 44 17.92 11.26 12.30
N HIS A 45 18.57 10.80 11.24
CA HIS A 45 19.18 11.69 10.25
C HIS A 45 18.13 12.65 9.65
N HIS A 46 16.97 12.12 9.28
CA HIS A 46 15.87 12.92 8.74
C HIS A 46 15.37 13.95 9.77
N ALA A 47 15.13 13.51 11.02
CA ALA A 47 14.67 14.39 12.10
C ALA A 47 15.64 15.55 12.38
N LEU A 48 16.94 15.26 12.50
CA LEU A 48 17.94 16.24 12.96
C LEU A 48 18.55 17.07 11.82
N ARG A 49 18.82 16.47 10.67
CA ARG A 49 19.55 17.11 9.57
C ARG A 49 18.65 17.77 8.54
N VAL A 50 17.50 17.14 8.25
CA VAL A 50 16.56 17.65 7.26
C VAL A 50 15.52 18.53 7.92
N LEU A 51 14.81 18.04 8.92
CA LEU A 51 13.71 18.74 9.59
C LEU A 51 14.19 19.66 10.72
N ARG A 52 15.36 19.40 11.30
CA ARG A 52 15.95 20.18 12.41
C ARG A 52 15.02 20.29 13.61
N LEU A 53 14.38 19.19 13.96
CA LEU A 53 13.41 19.13 15.05
C LEU A 53 14.02 19.59 16.37
N LYS A 54 13.23 20.30 17.14
CA LYS A 54 13.59 20.83 18.46
C LYS A 54 12.80 20.10 19.55
N ARG A 55 13.30 20.14 20.77
CA ARG A 55 12.61 19.63 21.95
C ARG A 55 11.22 20.27 22.08
N GLY A 56 10.21 19.45 22.34
CA GLY A 56 8.81 19.84 22.48
C GLY A 56 8.03 19.88 21.18
N GLU A 57 8.67 19.77 20.01
CA GLU A 57 7.95 19.70 18.74
C GLU A 57 7.16 18.38 18.63
N LEU A 58 5.95 18.49 18.06
CA LEU A 58 5.06 17.35 17.88
C LEU A 58 5.34 16.67 16.53
N VAL A 59 5.36 15.35 16.58
CA VAL A 59 5.55 14.49 15.41
C VAL A 59 4.61 13.30 15.49
N ALA A 60 4.31 12.69 14.35
CA ALA A 60 3.60 11.42 14.29
C ALA A 60 4.57 10.26 14.01
N VAL A 61 4.33 9.11 14.60
CA VAL A 61 5.04 7.87 14.29
C VAL A 61 4.05 6.83 13.82
N LEU A 62 4.30 6.23 12.67
CA LEU A 62 3.53 5.12 12.11
C LEU A 62 4.30 3.83 12.31
N ASP A 63 3.61 2.74 12.70
CA ASP A 63 4.26 1.42 12.78
C ASP A 63 3.98 0.53 11.57
N GLY A 64 3.14 0.98 10.64
CA GLY A 64 2.74 0.22 9.46
C GLY A 64 1.86 -0.99 9.76
N ALA A 65 1.41 -1.16 11.01
CA ALA A 65 0.52 -2.22 11.48
C ALA A 65 -0.79 -1.66 12.06
N GLY A 66 -1.18 -0.46 11.63
CA GLY A 66 -2.41 0.19 12.03
C GLY A 66 -2.27 1.18 13.19
N ASN A 67 -1.11 1.25 13.86
CA ASN A 67 -0.92 2.21 14.93
C ASN A 67 -0.28 3.50 14.43
N GLU A 68 -0.79 4.62 14.93
CA GLU A 68 -0.24 5.96 14.80
C GLU A 68 -0.09 6.57 16.18
N PHE A 69 1.12 7.08 16.47
CA PHE A 69 1.47 7.66 17.76
C PHE A 69 1.70 9.16 17.60
N LEU A 70 1.00 9.98 18.38
CA LEU A 70 1.33 11.38 18.55
C LEU A 70 2.42 11.48 19.61
N CYS A 71 3.54 12.06 19.24
CA CYS A 71 4.71 12.12 20.10
C CYS A 71 5.24 13.57 20.20
N ALA A 72 5.88 13.88 21.32
CA ALA A 72 6.69 15.07 21.48
C ALA A 72 8.17 14.70 21.51
N VAL A 73 9.03 15.51 20.87
CA VAL A 73 10.47 15.36 20.97
C VAL A 73 10.90 15.64 22.41
N GLU A 74 11.37 14.63 23.12
CA GLU A 74 11.83 14.75 24.51
C GLU A 74 13.29 15.12 24.59
N ASN A 75 14.13 14.40 23.84
CA ASN A 75 15.57 14.60 23.81
C ASN A 75 16.12 14.25 22.42
N SER A 76 17.27 14.85 22.09
CA SER A 76 17.98 14.56 20.85
C SER A 76 19.49 14.47 21.12
N SER A 77 20.12 13.44 20.60
CA SER A 77 21.57 13.25 20.56
C SER A 77 22.02 13.16 19.12
N ARG A 78 23.33 13.04 18.89
CA ARG A 78 23.88 12.92 17.52
C ARG A 78 23.28 11.72 16.74
N ASP A 79 22.99 10.61 17.45
CA ASP A 79 22.66 9.31 16.85
C ASP A 79 21.26 8.81 17.18
N ALA A 80 20.47 9.56 17.96
CA ALA A 80 19.12 9.17 18.31
C ALA A 80 18.26 10.37 18.69
N VAL A 81 16.94 10.25 18.45
CA VAL A 81 15.93 11.15 18.98
C VAL A 81 14.95 10.34 19.82
N THR A 82 14.76 10.77 21.07
CA THR A 82 13.79 10.17 21.98
C THR A 82 12.48 10.95 21.90
N LEU A 83 11.40 10.22 21.75
CA LEU A 83 10.05 10.73 21.61
C LEU A 83 9.21 10.26 22.79
N SER A 84 8.47 11.15 23.44
CA SER A 84 7.46 10.82 24.44
C SER A 84 6.10 10.67 23.77
N VAL A 85 5.43 9.54 23.95
CA VAL A 85 4.11 9.26 23.38
C VAL A 85 3.04 9.96 24.20
N SER A 86 2.21 10.77 23.56
CA SER A 86 1.07 11.46 24.20
C SER A 86 -0.29 10.83 23.82
N LEU A 87 -0.39 10.25 22.62
CA LEU A 87 -1.62 9.60 22.15
C LEU A 87 -1.26 8.44 21.22
N LYS A 88 -2.04 7.37 21.30
CA LYS A 88 -1.99 6.24 20.40
C LYS A 88 -3.35 6.03 19.75
N ASN A 89 -3.39 6.05 18.42
CA ASN A 89 -4.55 5.70 17.62
C ASN A 89 -4.33 4.36 16.94
N PHE A 90 -5.41 3.60 16.75
CA PHE A 90 -5.41 2.37 15.97
C PHE A 90 -6.46 2.45 14.87
N THR A 91 -6.01 2.28 13.64
CA THR A 91 -6.87 2.15 12.46
C THR A 91 -7.03 0.66 12.16
N PRO A 92 -8.25 0.11 12.18
CA PRO A 92 -8.47 -1.30 11.83
C PRO A 92 -8.04 -1.56 10.37
N PRO A 93 -7.68 -2.81 10.04
CA PRO A 93 -7.36 -3.15 8.66
C PRO A 93 -8.59 -2.91 7.76
N PRO A 94 -8.38 -2.50 6.49
CA PRO A 94 -9.48 -2.33 5.56
C PRO A 94 -10.23 -3.66 5.37
N PRO A 95 -11.55 -3.60 5.10
CA PRO A 95 -12.39 -4.80 4.97
C PRO A 95 -12.00 -5.69 3.78
N CYS A 96 -11.33 -5.13 2.79
CA CYS A 96 -10.80 -5.85 1.64
C CYS A 96 -9.28 -5.68 1.53
N SER A 97 -8.58 -6.78 1.27
CA SER A 97 -7.14 -6.79 0.98
C SER A 97 -6.90 -6.74 -0.53
N ILE A 98 -6.35 -5.64 -1.02
CA ILE A 98 -5.99 -5.49 -2.44
C ILE A 98 -4.54 -5.93 -2.65
N THR A 99 -4.33 -6.86 -3.58
CA THR A 99 -3.01 -7.29 -4.06
C THR A 99 -2.81 -6.80 -5.49
N LEU A 100 -1.80 -5.96 -5.69
CA LEU A 100 -1.36 -5.55 -7.02
C LEU A 100 -0.26 -6.51 -7.52
N LEU A 101 -0.54 -7.25 -8.60
CA LEU A 101 0.41 -8.08 -9.32
C LEU A 101 0.91 -7.27 -10.52
N GLN A 102 2.05 -6.62 -10.34
CA GLN A 102 2.55 -5.58 -11.26
C GLN A 102 3.74 -6.06 -12.06
N ALA A 103 3.60 -6.17 -13.36
CA ALA A 103 4.76 -6.35 -14.23
C ALA A 103 5.75 -5.19 -14.03
N VAL A 104 7.04 -5.52 -13.81
CA VAL A 104 8.06 -4.50 -13.57
C VAL A 104 8.29 -3.71 -14.88
N PRO A 105 7.95 -2.42 -14.92
CA PRO A 105 8.14 -1.62 -16.13
C PRO A 105 9.61 -1.25 -16.31
N LYS A 106 9.95 -0.74 -17.48
CA LYS A 106 11.29 -0.21 -17.74
C LYS A 106 11.62 0.99 -16.85
N GLY A 107 12.88 1.10 -16.46
CA GLY A 107 13.38 2.24 -15.69
C GLY A 107 12.90 2.28 -14.22
N LYS A 108 12.61 3.49 -13.73
CA LYS A 108 12.21 3.72 -12.32
C LYS A 108 10.70 3.89 -12.12
N ILE A 109 9.90 3.61 -13.13
CA ILE A 109 8.43 3.81 -13.10
C ILE A 109 7.79 3.00 -11.97
N ILE A 110 8.33 1.82 -11.65
CA ILE A 110 7.84 0.96 -10.58
C ILE A 110 7.80 1.69 -9.22
N GLU A 111 8.74 2.57 -8.91
CA GLU A 111 8.78 3.32 -7.66
C GLU A 111 7.57 4.27 -7.56
N SER A 112 7.21 4.93 -8.67
CA SER A 112 6.00 5.77 -8.74
C SER A 112 4.72 4.94 -8.60
N ILE A 113 4.66 3.76 -9.23
CA ILE A 113 3.52 2.84 -9.09
C ILE A 113 3.36 2.43 -7.63
N ILE A 114 4.44 2.05 -6.95
CA ILE A 114 4.41 1.67 -5.53
C ILE A 114 3.88 2.82 -4.67
N GLN A 115 4.38 4.04 -4.86
CA GLN A 115 3.88 5.21 -4.11
C GLN A 115 2.37 5.37 -4.27
N LYS A 116 1.86 5.35 -5.51
CA LYS A 116 0.44 5.50 -5.78
C LYS A 116 -0.39 4.29 -5.32
N ALA A 117 0.16 3.10 -5.37
CA ALA A 117 -0.50 1.91 -4.84
C ALA A 117 -0.68 1.98 -3.31
N VAL A 118 0.30 2.53 -2.59
CA VAL A 118 0.18 2.82 -1.15
C VAL A 118 -0.93 3.84 -0.88
N GLU A 119 -0.93 4.96 -1.61
CA GLU A 119 -1.95 6.02 -1.49
C GLU A 119 -3.37 5.49 -1.77
N LEU A 120 -3.51 4.50 -2.67
CA LEU A 120 -4.77 3.87 -3.06
C LEU A 120 -5.07 2.57 -2.29
N GLY A 121 -4.42 2.35 -1.16
CA GLY A 121 -4.79 1.30 -0.21
C GLY A 121 -4.38 -0.13 -0.58
N ALA A 122 -3.47 -0.34 -1.55
CA ALA A 122 -2.92 -1.66 -1.80
C ALA A 122 -2.25 -2.22 -0.54
N ARG A 123 -2.57 -3.48 -0.20
CA ARG A 123 -2.03 -4.16 0.99
C ARG A 123 -0.81 -5.04 0.66
N ARG A 124 -0.68 -5.43 -0.59
CA ARG A 124 0.42 -6.24 -1.09
C ARG A 124 0.73 -5.85 -2.52
N ILE A 125 2.01 -5.80 -2.85
CA ILE A 125 2.49 -5.58 -4.20
C ILE A 125 3.44 -6.72 -4.54
N VAL A 126 3.15 -7.43 -5.61
CA VAL A 126 3.95 -8.53 -6.16
C VAL A 126 4.53 -8.05 -7.49
N PRO A 127 5.83 -7.69 -7.52
CA PRO A 127 6.49 -7.36 -8.77
C PRO A 127 6.64 -8.61 -9.64
N LEU A 128 6.27 -8.51 -10.92
CA LEU A 128 6.28 -9.62 -11.86
C LEU A 128 7.38 -9.47 -12.91
N LEU A 129 8.15 -10.51 -13.09
CA LEU A 129 9.12 -10.67 -14.17
C LEU A 129 8.46 -11.41 -15.32
N THR A 130 7.77 -10.68 -16.19
CA THR A 130 7.10 -11.25 -17.37
C THR A 130 8.09 -11.47 -18.50
N GLU A 131 7.73 -12.31 -19.47
CA GLU A 131 8.61 -12.64 -20.59
C GLU A 131 9.03 -11.41 -21.42
N ARG A 132 8.16 -10.40 -21.52
CA ARG A 132 8.43 -9.15 -22.24
C ARG A 132 9.15 -8.10 -21.39
N VAL A 133 9.47 -8.40 -20.14
CA VAL A 133 10.33 -7.56 -19.28
C VAL A 133 11.79 -7.95 -19.50
N VAL A 134 12.61 -7.03 -19.94
CA VAL A 134 14.02 -7.25 -20.31
C VAL A 134 14.96 -7.46 -19.11
N THR A 135 14.45 -7.49 -17.88
CA THR A 135 15.29 -7.53 -16.69
C THR A 135 15.44 -8.96 -16.16
N HIS A 136 16.58 -9.58 -16.44
CA HIS A 136 17.00 -10.78 -15.70
C HIS A 136 17.52 -10.34 -14.33
N LEU A 137 16.99 -10.92 -13.29
CA LEU A 137 17.42 -10.70 -11.90
C LEU A 137 17.89 -12.04 -11.33
N ASP A 138 19.07 -12.06 -10.73
CA ASP A 138 19.44 -13.13 -9.81
C ASP A 138 18.75 -12.94 -8.44
N ASP A 139 18.88 -13.92 -7.55
CA ASP A 139 18.18 -13.90 -6.26
C ASP A 139 18.66 -12.75 -5.34
N GLU A 140 19.94 -12.37 -5.42
CA GLU A 140 20.51 -11.27 -4.64
C GLU A 140 19.97 -9.92 -5.12
N ASP A 141 19.97 -9.69 -6.42
CA ASP A 141 19.41 -8.50 -7.04
C ASP A 141 17.91 -8.38 -6.78
N ALA A 142 17.17 -9.49 -6.80
CA ALA A 142 15.75 -9.53 -6.50
C ALA A 142 15.47 -9.14 -5.03
N GLY A 143 16.28 -9.61 -4.11
CA GLY A 143 16.22 -9.24 -2.69
C GLY A 143 16.52 -7.78 -2.45
N ASN A 144 17.58 -7.26 -3.05
CA ASN A 144 17.98 -5.84 -2.96
C ASN A 144 16.90 -4.92 -3.53
N LYS A 145 16.27 -5.30 -4.66
CA LYS A 145 15.15 -4.54 -5.24
C LYS A 145 13.92 -4.53 -4.35
N ARG A 146 13.53 -5.69 -3.78
CA ARG A 146 12.45 -5.77 -2.81
C ARG A 146 12.68 -4.80 -1.65
N ASP A 147 13.87 -4.81 -1.05
CA ASP A 147 14.17 -3.96 0.10
C ASP A 147 14.16 -2.48 -0.26
N LYS A 148 14.70 -2.12 -1.43
CA LYS A 148 14.61 -0.76 -1.96
C LYS A 148 13.16 -0.33 -2.18
N TRP A 149 12.32 -1.15 -2.79
CA TRP A 149 10.92 -0.85 -3.04
C TRP A 149 10.09 -0.82 -1.75
N GLN A 150 10.43 -1.66 -0.76
CA GLN A 150 9.82 -1.57 0.57
C GLN A 150 10.10 -0.21 1.23
N GLN A 151 11.31 0.33 1.05
CA GLN A 151 11.62 1.69 1.52
C GLN A 151 10.80 2.76 0.80
N VAL A 152 10.54 2.61 -0.51
CA VAL A 152 9.63 3.51 -1.24
C VAL A 152 8.23 3.48 -0.62
N ALA A 153 7.72 2.29 -0.27
CA ALA A 153 6.42 2.16 0.40
C ALA A 153 6.42 2.79 1.81
N VAL A 154 7.51 2.68 2.57
CA VAL A 154 7.68 3.37 3.87
C VAL A 154 7.61 4.88 3.70
N GLU A 155 8.33 5.46 2.74
CA GLU A 155 8.27 6.91 2.49
C GLU A 155 6.85 7.33 2.03
N ALA A 156 6.17 6.48 1.25
CA ALA A 156 4.80 6.76 0.82
C ALA A 156 3.81 6.80 1.98
N ILE A 157 3.85 5.83 2.94
CA ILE A 157 2.96 5.89 4.12
C ILE A 157 3.24 7.11 4.98
N LYS A 158 4.49 7.53 5.13
CA LYS A 158 4.86 8.76 5.86
C LYS A 158 4.26 9.99 5.19
N GLN A 159 4.26 10.04 3.86
CA GLN A 159 3.71 11.15 3.10
C GLN A 159 2.17 11.17 3.16
N CYS A 160 1.49 10.07 2.86
CA CYS A 160 0.03 10.04 2.79
C CYS A 160 -0.66 9.80 4.15
N GLY A 161 0.06 9.31 5.16
CA GLY A 161 -0.49 8.99 6.48
C GLY A 161 -1.21 7.66 6.54
N ALA A 162 -0.95 6.73 5.60
CA ALA A 162 -1.53 5.40 5.66
C ALA A 162 -1.00 4.63 6.89
N ALA A 163 -1.90 4.18 7.76
CA ALA A 163 -1.54 3.45 8.98
C ALA A 163 -1.02 2.02 8.69
N TRP A 164 -1.31 1.50 7.51
CA TRP A 164 -0.94 0.15 7.09
C TRP A 164 0.11 0.18 5.99
N LEU A 165 1.29 -0.38 6.26
CA LEU A 165 2.36 -0.53 5.29
C LEU A 165 2.09 -1.76 4.40
N PRO A 166 2.02 -1.61 3.06
CA PRO A 166 1.90 -2.76 2.19
C PRO A 166 3.19 -3.59 2.20
N LYS A 167 3.01 -4.90 2.04
CA LYS A 167 4.13 -5.82 1.81
C LYS A 167 4.55 -5.75 0.35
N ILE A 168 5.81 -5.43 0.10
CA ILE A 168 6.43 -5.62 -1.21
C ILE A 168 7.09 -6.99 -1.24
N GLU A 169 6.73 -7.82 -2.20
CA GLU A 169 7.32 -9.14 -2.34
C GLU A 169 8.59 -9.12 -3.20
N THR A 170 9.39 -10.15 -3.07
CA THR A 170 10.49 -10.41 -4.01
C THR A 170 9.90 -10.64 -5.39
N PRO A 171 10.48 -10.06 -6.45
CA PRO A 171 10.02 -10.29 -7.81
C PRO A 171 9.94 -11.76 -8.18
N VAL A 172 8.86 -12.15 -8.83
CA VAL A 172 8.62 -13.54 -9.30
C VAL A 172 8.07 -13.54 -10.72
N THR A 173 8.19 -14.66 -11.43
CA THR A 173 7.50 -14.83 -12.72
C THR A 173 6.01 -15.07 -12.52
N PRO A 174 5.15 -14.77 -13.52
CA PRO A 174 3.74 -15.16 -13.48
C PRO A 174 3.54 -16.64 -13.16
N ALA A 175 4.31 -17.53 -13.77
CA ALA A 175 4.26 -18.97 -13.52
C ALA A 175 4.58 -19.33 -12.05
N GLN A 176 5.63 -18.73 -11.47
CA GLN A 176 5.98 -18.92 -10.06
C GLN A 176 4.87 -18.43 -9.11
N PHE A 177 4.24 -17.30 -9.41
CA PHE A 177 3.12 -16.83 -8.61
C PHE A 177 1.91 -17.77 -8.73
N LEU A 178 1.53 -18.16 -9.93
CA LEU A 178 0.41 -19.09 -10.18
C LEU A 178 0.61 -20.46 -9.53
N ALA A 179 1.86 -20.94 -9.46
CA ALA A 179 2.20 -22.19 -8.78
C ALA A 179 1.89 -22.17 -7.27
N ARG A 180 1.76 -20.99 -6.65
CA ARG A 180 1.37 -20.85 -5.23
C ARG A 180 -0.10 -21.20 -4.98
N LYS A 181 -0.95 -21.21 -6.02
CA LYS A 181 -2.38 -21.50 -5.96
C LYS A 181 -3.11 -20.64 -4.92
N GLU A 182 -2.71 -19.38 -4.79
CA GLU A 182 -3.35 -18.45 -3.87
C GLU A 182 -4.79 -18.17 -4.33
N SER A 183 -5.74 -18.15 -3.38
CA SER A 183 -7.14 -17.85 -3.65
C SER A 183 -7.45 -16.38 -3.39
N PHE A 184 -8.24 -15.80 -4.28
CA PHE A 184 -8.83 -14.47 -4.13
C PHE A 184 -10.35 -14.59 -4.28
N ASP A 185 -11.08 -13.74 -3.56
CA ASP A 185 -12.52 -13.60 -3.80
C ASP A 185 -12.80 -13.10 -5.23
N LEU A 186 -11.98 -12.16 -5.69
CA LEU A 186 -12.06 -11.62 -7.04
C LEU A 186 -10.64 -11.46 -7.60
N LEU A 187 -10.37 -12.09 -8.72
CA LEU A 187 -9.10 -11.98 -9.43
C LEU A 187 -9.34 -11.32 -10.79
N LEU A 188 -8.62 -10.25 -11.06
CA LEU A 188 -8.80 -9.43 -12.27
C LEU A 188 -7.50 -9.34 -13.06
N VAL A 189 -7.60 -9.16 -14.37
CA VAL A 189 -6.45 -8.82 -15.21
C VAL A 189 -6.81 -7.67 -16.16
N GLY A 190 -6.04 -6.58 -16.11
CA GLY A 190 -6.13 -5.51 -17.09
C GLY A 190 -5.72 -6.06 -18.47
N SER A 191 -6.61 -6.05 -19.44
CA SER A 191 -6.39 -6.69 -20.73
C SER A 191 -6.70 -5.76 -21.89
N LEU A 192 -5.89 -5.86 -22.96
CA LEU A 192 -6.14 -5.23 -24.25
C LEU A 192 -6.92 -6.12 -25.23
N GLN A 193 -7.22 -7.37 -24.85
CA GLN A 193 -7.97 -8.32 -25.68
C GLN A 193 -9.41 -7.87 -25.89
N LYS A 194 -10.08 -8.42 -26.92
CA LYS A 194 -11.45 -8.04 -27.27
C LYS A 194 -12.47 -8.47 -26.22
N GLU A 195 -12.31 -9.66 -25.64
CA GLU A 195 -13.20 -10.23 -24.63
C GLU A 195 -12.84 -9.73 -23.23
N ARG A 196 -13.21 -8.50 -22.95
CA ARG A 196 -12.96 -7.85 -21.65
C ARG A 196 -14.25 -7.22 -21.14
N ARG A 197 -14.43 -7.30 -19.83
CA ARG A 197 -15.62 -6.86 -19.12
C ARG A 197 -15.40 -5.52 -18.44
N HIS A 198 -16.47 -4.79 -18.18
CA HIS A 198 -16.37 -3.62 -17.34
C HIS A 198 -16.12 -4.04 -15.87
N PRO A 199 -15.16 -3.46 -15.13
CA PRO A 199 -14.86 -3.87 -13.74
C PRO A 199 -16.10 -3.93 -12.85
N ARG A 200 -17.01 -2.97 -12.94
CA ARG A 200 -18.27 -2.93 -12.17
C ARG A 200 -19.15 -4.17 -12.37
N GLU A 201 -19.13 -4.79 -13.55
CA GLU A 201 -19.88 -6.01 -13.79
C GLU A 201 -19.33 -7.16 -12.96
N CYS A 202 -18.00 -7.27 -12.85
CA CYS A 202 -17.34 -8.28 -12.02
C CYS A 202 -17.72 -8.14 -10.54
N PHE A 203 -17.75 -6.91 -10.01
CA PHE A 203 -18.18 -6.64 -8.64
C PHE A 203 -19.66 -6.97 -8.42
N ARG A 204 -20.53 -6.56 -9.33
CA ARG A 204 -21.98 -6.84 -9.24
C ARG A 204 -22.28 -8.34 -9.27
N GLU A 205 -21.63 -9.08 -10.14
CA GLU A 205 -21.81 -10.54 -10.20
C GLU A 205 -21.30 -11.22 -8.93
N PHE A 206 -20.12 -10.79 -8.44
CA PHE A 206 -19.61 -11.30 -7.17
C PHE A 206 -20.60 -11.04 -6.03
N GLN A 207 -21.09 -9.82 -5.91
CA GLN A 207 -22.05 -9.42 -4.87
C GLN A 207 -23.39 -10.17 -5.03
N ALA A 208 -23.90 -10.31 -6.25
CA ALA A 208 -25.13 -11.08 -6.51
C ALA A 208 -24.98 -12.56 -6.13
N LYS A 209 -23.81 -13.16 -6.39
CA LYS A 209 -23.52 -14.56 -6.08
C LYS A 209 -23.27 -14.82 -4.59
N HIS A 210 -22.59 -13.90 -3.90
CA HIS A 210 -22.09 -14.13 -2.55
C HIS A 210 -22.81 -13.32 -1.46
N GLY A 211 -23.67 -12.37 -1.82
CA GLY A 211 -24.39 -11.49 -0.88
C GLY A 211 -23.49 -10.50 -0.13
N ARG A 212 -22.22 -10.34 -0.53
CA ARG A 212 -21.23 -9.46 0.11
C ARG A 212 -20.25 -8.91 -0.92
N LEU A 213 -19.52 -7.88 -0.53
CA LEU A 213 -18.34 -7.42 -1.28
C LEU A 213 -17.17 -8.40 -1.10
N PRO A 214 -16.21 -8.44 -2.05
CA PRO A 214 -15.01 -9.26 -1.91
C PRO A 214 -14.13 -8.75 -0.76
N GLN A 215 -13.54 -9.68 -0.01
CA GLN A 215 -12.60 -9.41 1.09
C GLN A 215 -11.13 -9.54 0.64
N SER A 216 -10.91 -10.12 -0.54
CA SER A 216 -9.61 -10.21 -1.17
C SER A 216 -9.72 -10.03 -2.68
N VAL A 217 -8.97 -9.06 -3.21
CA VAL A 217 -8.92 -8.78 -4.65
C VAL A 217 -7.49 -8.83 -5.13
N GLY A 218 -7.22 -9.62 -6.16
CA GLY A 218 -5.96 -9.59 -6.90
C GLY A 218 -6.15 -8.91 -8.25
N VAL A 219 -5.21 -8.08 -8.66
CA VAL A 219 -5.25 -7.45 -9.98
C VAL A 219 -3.90 -7.55 -10.67
N TRP A 220 -3.89 -8.09 -11.88
CA TRP A 220 -2.74 -8.23 -12.75
C TRP A 220 -2.65 -7.05 -13.70
N ILE A 221 -1.48 -6.39 -13.74
CA ILE A 221 -1.17 -5.31 -14.68
C ILE A 221 0.08 -5.69 -15.44
N GLY A 222 -0.05 -5.80 -16.76
CA GLY A 222 1.03 -6.17 -17.67
C GLY A 222 2.08 -5.08 -17.89
N PRO A 223 3.18 -5.43 -18.57
CA PRO A 223 4.20 -4.47 -19.01
C PRO A 223 3.72 -3.64 -20.21
N GLU A 224 4.57 -2.75 -20.72
CA GLU A 224 4.27 -1.91 -21.90
C GLU A 224 3.85 -2.73 -23.13
N GLY A 225 4.37 -3.94 -23.28
CA GLY A 225 4.05 -4.86 -24.39
C GLY A 225 2.88 -5.82 -24.09
N ASP A 226 2.17 -5.64 -22.96
CA ASP A 226 1.18 -6.58 -22.44
C ASP A 226 1.80 -7.95 -22.05
N PHE A 227 1.04 -8.82 -21.42
CA PHE A 227 1.41 -10.23 -21.21
C PHE A 227 1.53 -10.95 -22.56
N THR A 228 2.33 -12.03 -22.64
CA THR A 228 2.24 -12.95 -23.78
C THR A 228 0.89 -13.68 -23.78
N LEU A 229 0.53 -14.30 -24.91
CA LEU A 229 -0.72 -15.06 -24.96
C LEU A 229 -0.70 -16.22 -23.95
N GLU A 230 0.43 -16.90 -23.83
CA GLU A 230 0.65 -18.00 -22.89
C GLU A 230 0.54 -17.56 -21.44
N GLU A 231 1.14 -16.40 -21.10
CA GLU A 231 1.01 -15.82 -19.75
C GLU A 231 -0.45 -15.44 -19.45
N LEU A 232 -1.11 -14.78 -20.40
CA LEU A 232 -2.50 -14.33 -20.23
C LEU A 232 -3.46 -15.51 -20.10
N ASP A 233 -3.30 -16.55 -20.93
CA ASP A 233 -4.10 -17.77 -20.87
C ASP A 233 -3.92 -18.48 -19.52
N ALA A 234 -2.69 -18.58 -19.01
CA ALA A 234 -2.41 -19.15 -17.70
C ALA A 234 -3.04 -18.34 -16.55
N ILE A 235 -2.98 -16.99 -16.63
CA ILE A 235 -3.58 -16.06 -15.66
C ILE A 235 -5.12 -16.23 -15.68
N GLN A 236 -5.74 -16.33 -16.86
CA GLN A 236 -7.19 -16.53 -16.98
C GLN A 236 -7.62 -17.93 -16.53
N ALA A 237 -6.83 -18.95 -16.86
CA ALA A 237 -7.08 -20.32 -16.39
C ALA A 237 -7.04 -20.44 -14.86
N ALA A 238 -6.28 -19.56 -14.19
CA ALA A 238 -6.29 -19.44 -12.74
C ALA A 238 -7.49 -18.65 -12.18
N GLY A 239 -8.44 -18.24 -13.02
CA GLY A 239 -9.68 -17.58 -12.64
C GLY A 239 -9.65 -16.05 -12.74
N ALA A 240 -8.62 -15.45 -13.32
CA ALA A 240 -8.58 -14.01 -13.51
C ALA A 240 -9.56 -13.58 -14.61
N LEU A 241 -10.42 -12.63 -14.28
CA LEU A 241 -11.38 -12.04 -15.20
C LEU A 241 -10.73 -10.89 -15.98
N PRO A 242 -10.72 -10.93 -17.32
CA PRO A 242 -10.18 -9.84 -18.13
C PRO A 242 -11.08 -8.61 -18.03
N ILE A 243 -10.49 -7.47 -17.64
CA ILE A 243 -11.21 -6.21 -17.49
C ILE A 243 -10.71 -5.14 -18.46
N SER A 244 -11.63 -4.28 -18.86
CA SER A 244 -11.35 -3.10 -19.69
C SER A 244 -11.04 -1.90 -18.78
N LEU A 245 -9.92 -1.23 -19.05
CA LEU A 245 -9.57 0.03 -18.40
C LEU A 245 -9.92 1.25 -19.29
N GLY A 246 -10.90 1.10 -20.17
CA GLY A 246 -11.36 2.16 -21.06
C GLY A 246 -11.06 1.90 -22.54
N ARG A 247 -11.21 2.96 -23.36
CA ARG A 247 -11.08 2.87 -24.83
C ARG A 247 -9.64 3.04 -25.32
N LEU A 248 -8.80 3.68 -24.53
CA LEU A 248 -7.43 4.00 -24.89
C LEU A 248 -6.45 2.97 -24.30
N VAL A 249 -5.32 2.80 -24.96
CA VAL A 249 -4.19 2.06 -24.40
C VAL A 249 -3.51 2.96 -23.38
N LEU A 250 -3.52 2.54 -22.12
CA LEU A 250 -2.92 3.28 -21.02
C LEU A 250 -1.44 2.91 -20.88
N ARG A 251 -0.64 3.85 -20.40
CA ARG A 251 0.71 3.51 -19.90
C ARG A 251 0.59 2.63 -18.66
N VAL A 252 1.63 1.85 -18.37
CA VAL A 252 1.63 0.87 -17.28
C VAL A 252 1.28 1.50 -15.93
N GLU A 253 1.92 2.64 -15.62
CA GLU A 253 1.63 3.39 -14.39
C GLU A 253 0.19 3.92 -14.35
N THR A 254 -0.31 4.39 -15.49
CA THR A 254 -1.71 4.87 -15.58
C THR A 254 -2.70 3.71 -15.41
N ALA A 255 -2.41 2.56 -16.00
CA ALA A 255 -3.25 1.36 -15.88
C ALA A 255 -3.33 0.89 -14.42
N ALA A 256 -2.18 0.82 -13.72
CA ALA A 256 -2.12 0.45 -12.31
C ALA A 256 -2.92 1.41 -11.43
N ILE A 257 -2.69 2.72 -11.56
CA ILE A 257 -3.37 3.77 -10.78
C ILE A 257 -4.88 3.75 -11.06
N TYR A 258 -5.27 3.72 -12.33
CA TYR A 258 -6.68 3.70 -12.73
C TYR A 258 -7.42 2.47 -12.19
N CYS A 259 -6.78 1.30 -12.28
CA CYS A 259 -7.35 0.06 -11.76
C CYS A 259 -7.50 0.10 -10.24
N LEU A 260 -6.45 0.50 -9.52
CA LEU A 260 -6.51 0.64 -8.05
C LEU A 260 -7.56 1.66 -7.62
N SER A 261 -7.71 2.79 -8.34
CA SER A 261 -8.75 3.78 -8.05
C SER A 261 -10.17 3.22 -8.23
N ILE A 262 -10.39 2.37 -9.25
CA ILE A 262 -11.68 1.68 -9.42
C ILE A 262 -11.92 0.72 -8.26
N LEU A 263 -10.90 -0.06 -7.86
CA LEU A 263 -11.02 -1.00 -6.75
C LEU A 263 -11.33 -0.29 -5.44
N ASP A 264 -10.61 0.79 -5.15
CA ASP A 264 -10.84 1.61 -3.96
C ASP A 264 -12.27 2.18 -3.95
N TYR A 265 -12.72 2.75 -5.07
CA TYR A 265 -14.09 3.28 -5.21
C TYR A 265 -15.18 2.22 -5.03
N GLU A 266 -15.07 1.06 -5.68
CA GLU A 266 -16.09 0.00 -5.60
C GLU A 266 -16.09 -0.70 -4.21
N LEU A 267 -14.97 -0.68 -3.49
CA LEU A 267 -14.84 -1.29 -2.16
C LEU A 267 -15.19 -0.35 -0.99
N GLN A 268 -15.15 0.97 -1.22
CA GLN A 268 -15.59 1.97 -0.22
C GLN A 268 -17.11 2.16 -0.18
N SER A 269 -17.83 1.63 -1.18
CA SER A 269 -19.28 1.84 -1.35
C SER A 269 -20.11 0.98 -0.41
N SER A 270 -19.85 1.03 0.90
CA SER A 270 -20.64 0.35 1.92
C SER A 270 -21.00 1.27 3.08
#